data_614a4128d66af7c233cc67fc7d712293
#
_entry.id   614a4128d66af7c233cc67fc7d712293
#
_cell.length_a   1.000
_cell.length_b   1.000
_cell.length_c   1.000
_cell.angle_alpha   90.00
_cell.angle_beta   90.00
_cell.angle_gamma   90.00
#
_symmetry.space_group_name_H-M   'P 1'
#
loop_
_entity.id
_entity.type
_entity.pdbx_description
1 polymer ?
#
loop_
_entity_poly.entity_id
_entity_poly.type
_entity_poly.pdbx_seq_one_letter_code
_entity_poly.pdbx_strand_id
1 'polypeptide(L)'
;MKMDIYVGDRGSGKSTTLIKKSAETGDYILVATKCQARAVYRQAKEMDYDIPFPVTVSEITTGRKYFNDSYMKKHGLLIDELQLVLDVAFCGIPIHGATLNADSITDIKYLNPGEQRGDLHEPEQE
;
A
#
# COMPACT_ATOMS: atom_id res chain seq x y z
N MET A 1 -15.15 -10.39 -0.14
CA MET A 1 -13.79 -9.89 -0.35
C MET A 1 -13.06 -9.85 0.97
N LYS A 2 -11.90 -10.46 1.02
CA LYS A 2 -11.11 -10.45 2.24
C LYS A 2 -10.16 -9.28 2.23
N MET A 3 -10.09 -8.52 3.29
CA MET A 3 -9.22 -7.34 3.35
C MET A 3 -8.52 -7.26 4.69
N ASP A 4 -7.20 -7.11 4.62
CA ASP A 4 -6.38 -6.89 5.81
C ASP A 4 -5.92 -5.45 5.78
N ILE A 5 -6.02 -4.76 6.90
CA ILE A 5 -5.66 -3.35 6.99
C ILE A 5 -4.41 -3.22 7.86
N TYR A 6 -3.43 -2.49 7.36
CA TYR A 6 -2.20 -2.22 8.09
C TYR A 6 -2.17 -0.73 8.43
N VAL A 7 -2.10 -0.41 9.70
CA VAL A 7 -2.10 0.98 10.14
C VAL A 7 -0.77 1.33 10.78
N GLY A 8 -0.39 2.57 10.70
CA GLY A 8 0.85 3.03 11.30
C GLY A 8 1.08 4.49 10.97
N ASP A 9 1.99 5.10 11.70
CA ASP A 9 2.33 6.49 11.47
C ASP A 9 3.27 6.62 10.29
N ARG A 10 3.48 7.84 9.86
CA ARG A 10 4.42 8.12 8.79
C ARG A 10 5.79 7.58 9.23
N GLY A 11 6.47 6.88 8.35
CA GLY A 11 7.77 6.31 8.64
C GLY A 11 7.72 5.02 9.44
N SER A 12 6.54 4.42 9.61
CA SER A 12 6.41 3.23 10.44
C SER A 12 6.66 1.93 9.68
N GLY A 13 6.91 1.99 8.39
CA GLY A 13 7.17 0.77 7.62
C GLY A 13 5.95 0.24 6.89
N LYS A 14 4.94 1.07 6.66
CA LYS A 14 3.74 0.63 5.96
C LYS A 14 4.06 0.18 4.54
N SER A 15 4.84 0.96 3.81
CA SER A 15 5.20 0.59 2.44
C SER A 15 6.08 -0.64 2.42
N THR A 16 6.98 -0.77 3.40
CA THR A 16 7.82 -1.96 3.52
C THR A 16 6.97 -3.20 3.68
N THR A 17 5.92 -3.13 4.48
CA THR A 17 5.04 -4.27 4.68
C THR A 17 4.37 -4.69 3.38
N LEU A 18 3.88 -3.72 2.61
CA LEU A 18 3.23 -4.04 1.34
C LEU A 18 4.22 -4.56 0.31
N ILE A 19 5.45 -4.05 0.29
CA ILE A 19 6.48 -4.55 -0.60
C ILE A 19 6.76 -6.03 -0.32
N LYS A 20 6.88 -6.39 0.95
CA LYS A 20 7.13 -7.78 1.31
C LYS A 20 5.95 -8.67 0.90
N LYS A 21 4.74 -8.17 1.10
CA LYS A 21 3.55 -8.93 0.70
C LYS A 21 3.49 -9.09 -0.81
N SER A 22 3.78 -8.04 -1.56
CA SER A 22 3.76 -8.08 -3.01
C SER A 22 4.79 -9.09 -3.54
N ALA A 23 5.98 -9.09 -2.96
CA ALA A 23 7.01 -10.03 -3.36
C ALA A 23 6.59 -11.47 -3.08
N GLU A 24 5.83 -11.67 -2.02
CA GLU A 24 5.39 -12.97 -1.62
C GLU A 24 4.23 -13.49 -2.46
N THR A 25 3.28 -12.65 -2.78
CA THR A 25 2.04 -13.07 -3.41
C THR A 25 1.95 -12.76 -4.90
N GLY A 26 2.72 -11.82 -5.38
CA GLY A 26 2.60 -11.34 -6.75
C GLY A 26 1.51 -10.31 -6.95
N ASP A 27 0.81 -9.90 -5.88
CA ASP A 27 -0.21 -8.86 -6.00
C ASP A 27 0.43 -7.53 -6.38
N TYR A 28 -0.25 -6.77 -7.21
CA TYR A 28 0.24 -5.44 -7.58
C TYR A 28 -0.04 -4.45 -6.47
N ILE A 29 0.88 -3.53 -6.26
CA ILE A 29 0.65 -2.43 -5.32
C ILE A 29 0.01 -1.29 -6.08
N LEU A 30 -1.11 -0.77 -5.58
CA LEU A 30 -1.79 0.37 -6.17
C LEU A 30 -1.38 1.62 -5.39
N VAL A 31 -0.95 2.64 -6.11
CA VAL A 31 -0.57 3.92 -5.51
C VAL A 31 -1.33 5.03 -6.20
N ALA A 32 -1.29 6.22 -5.63
CA ALA A 32 -2.05 7.35 -6.16
C ALA A 32 -1.46 7.89 -7.46
N THR A 33 -0.16 7.99 -7.57
CA THR A 33 0.48 8.66 -8.71
C THR A 33 1.67 7.87 -9.23
N LYS A 34 2.09 8.20 -10.45
CA LYS A 34 3.25 7.55 -11.06
C LYS A 34 4.54 7.86 -10.28
N CYS A 35 4.63 9.04 -9.71
CA CYS A 35 5.79 9.39 -8.90
C CYS A 35 5.91 8.46 -7.69
N GLN A 36 4.80 8.14 -7.06
CA GLN A 36 4.81 7.21 -5.95
C GLN A 36 5.10 5.79 -6.43
N ALA A 37 4.62 5.44 -7.62
CA ALA A 37 4.91 4.11 -8.16
C ALA A 37 6.41 3.92 -8.32
N ARG A 38 7.09 4.94 -8.85
CA ARG A 38 8.53 4.85 -9.03
C ARG A 38 9.25 4.79 -7.68
N ALA A 39 8.76 5.55 -6.70
CA ALA A 39 9.39 5.54 -5.37
C ALA A 39 9.26 4.18 -4.69
N VAL A 40 8.09 3.57 -4.77
CA VAL A 40 7.87 2.25 -4.18
C VAL A 40 8.74 1.20 -4.88
N TYR A 41 8.80 1.27 -6.20
CA TYR A 41 9.59 0.29 -6.94
C TYR A 41 11.08 0.42 -6.61
N ARG A 42 11.56 1.67 -6.50
CA ARG A 42 12.95 1.90 -6.12
C ARG A 42 13.22 1.36 -4.72
N GLN A 43 12.30 1.60 -3.79
CA GLN A 43 12.46 1.11 -2.43
C GLN A 43 12.53 -0.43 -2.42
N ALA A 44 11.69 -1.08 -3.22
CA ALA A 44 11.71 -2.53 -3.29
C ALA A 44 13.06 -3.03 -3.81
N LYS A 45 13.61 -2.35 -4.81
CA LYS A 45 14.91 -2.73 -5.34
C LYS A 45 16.01 -2.56 -4.30
N GLU A 46 15.96 -1.48 -3.54
CA GLU A 46 16.93 -1.24 -2.50
C GLU A 46 16.85 -2.28 -1.38
N MET A 47 15.67 -2.82 -1.17
CA MET A 47 15.47 -3.86 -0.16
C MET A 47 15.68 -5.25 -0.74
N ASP A 48 16.02 -5.33 -2.03
CA ASP A 48 16.27 -6.60 -2.71
C ASP A 48 15.01 -7.46 -2.83
N TYR A 49 13.87 -6.84 -2.98
CA TYR A 49 12.62 -7.54 -3.24
C TYR A 49 12.20 -7.35 -4.69
N ASP A 50 11.67 -8.43 -5.27
CA ASP A 50 11.23 -8.40 -6.65
C ASP A 50 9.71 -8.30 -6.66
N ILE A 51 9.19 -7.16 -7.09
CA ILE A 51 7.75 -6.94 -7.15
C ILE A 51 7.35 -6.46 -8.55
N PRO A 52 6.09 -6.65 -8.93
CA PRO A 52 5.63 -6.05 -10.18
C PRO A 52 5.66 -4.53 -10.04
N PHE A 53 5.85 -3.82 -11.14
CA PHE A 53 5.86 -2.37 -11.07
C PHE A 53 4.49 -1.89 -10.58
N PRO A 54 4.43 -1.00 -9.57
CA PRO A 54 3.15 -0.58 -9.01
C PRO A 54 2.25 0.11 -10.04
N VAL A 55 0.94 -0.04 -9.87
CA VAL A 55 -0.04 0.57 -10.76
C VAL A 55 -0.64 1.78 -10.09
N THR A 56 -1.20 2.67 -10.90
CA THR A 56 -1.77 3.91 -10.38
C THR A 56 -3.28 3.90 -10.54
N VAL A 57 -3.94 4.80 -9.80
CA VAL A 57 -5.38 4.99 -9.92
C VAL A 57 -5.77 5.28 -11.35
N SER A 58 -5.03 6.17 -12.02
CA SER A 58 -5.34 6.54 -13.38
C SER A 58 -5.28 5.34 -14.32
N GLU A 59 -4.28 4.49 -14.17
CA GLU A 59 -4.15 3.33 -15.01
C GLU A 59 -5.31 2.35 -14.84
N ILE A 60 -5.79 2.19 -13.62
CA ILE A 60 -6.90 1.30 -13.35
C ILE A 60 -8.21 1.89 -13.85
N THR A 61 -8.45 3.16 -13.55
CA THR A 61 -9.76 3.76 -13.82
C THR A 61 -9.96 4.14 -15.29
N THR A 62 -8.87 4.31 -16.04
CA THR A 62 -9.03 4.59 -17.47
C THR A 62 -9.28 3.32 -18.27
N GLY A 63 -9.27 2.17 -17.61
CA GLY A 63 -9.63 0.94 -18.30
C GLY A 63 -8.59 0.40 -19.24
N ARG A 64 -7.32 0.61 -18.92
CA ARG A 64 -6.28 0.05 -19.75
C ARG A 64 -6.41 -1.44 -19.76
N LYS A 65 -6.40 -2.02 -20.95
CA LYS A 65 -6.77 -3.41 -21.07
C LYS A 65 -5.86 -4.38 -20.35
N TYR A 66 -4.59 -4.12 -20.27
CA TYR A 66 -3.75 -5.09 -19.57
C TYR A 66 -3.86 -4.99 -18.05
N PHE A 67 -4.55 -3.97 -17.54
CA PHE A 67 -4.82 -3.91 -16.12
C PHE A 67 -6.19 -4.47 -15.80
N ASN A 68 -6.96 -4.88 -16.83
CA ASN A 68 -8.24 -5.49 -16.61
C ASN A 68 -8.20 -6.96 -16.84
N ASP A 69 -7.03 -7.53 -16.98
CA ASP A 69 -6.93 -8.92 -17.32
C ASP A 69 -7.18 -9.82 -16.12
N SER A 70 -7.17 -11.10 -16.37
CA SER A 70 -7.50 -12.07 -15.35
C SER A 70 -6.47 -12.14 -14.24
N TYR A 71 -5.22 -11.76 -14.51
CA TYR A 71 -4.21 -11.81 -13.47
C TYR A 71 -4.58 -10.92 -12.30
N MET A 72 -4.88 -9.66 -12.59
CA MET A 72 -5.18 -8.71 -11.54
C MET A 72 -6.46 -9.06 -10.80
N LYS A 73 -7.47 -9.51 -11.52
CA LYS A 73 -8.72 -9.89 -10.90
C LYS A 73 -8.58 -11.13 -10.04
N LYS A 74 -7.68 -12.01 -10.43
CA LYS A 74 -7.47 -13.22 -9.68
C LYS A 74 -6.63 -12.97 -8.43
N HIS A 75 -5.59 -12.15 -8.52
CA HIS A 75 -4.68 -11.92 -7.40
C HIS A 75 -5.13 -10.79 -6.49
N GLY A 76 -5.56 -9.69 -7.05
CA GLY A 76 -5.99 -8.56 -6.23
C GLY A 76 -4.95 -7.47 -6.15
N LEU A 77 -5.23 -6.48 -5.33
CA LEU A 77 -4.38 -5.31 -5.16
C LEU A 77 -4.03 -5.08 -3.71
N LEU A 78 -2.84 -4.51 -3.49
CA LEU A 78 -2.43 -4.02 -2.19
C LEU A 78 -2.38 -2.50 -2.32
N ILE A 79 -3.14 -1.78 -1.53
CA ILE A 79 -3.25 -0.33 -1.67
C ILE A 79 -2.35 0.37 -0.67
N ASP A 80 -1.43 1.20 -1.17
CA ASP A 80 -0.51 1.95 -0.33
C ASP A 80 -1.05 3.37 -0.19
N GLU A 81 -1.20 3.85 1.03
CA GLU A 81 -1.73 5.17 1.35
C GLU A 81 -3.14 5.33 0.81
N LEU A 82 -4.07 4.59 1.40
CA LEU A 82 -5.45 4.61 0.97
C LEU A 82 -6.03 6.01 0.84
N GLN A 83 -5.69 6.90 1.77
CA GLN A 83 -6.21 8.25 1.73
C GLN A 83 -5.80 9.00 0.48
N LEU A 84 -4.56 8.83 0.04
CA LEU A 84 -4.08 9.49 -1.18
C LEU A 84 -4.74 8.88 -2.41
N VAL A 85 -4.94 7.57 -2.40
CA VAL A 85 -5.60 6.90 -3.51
C VAL A 85 -7.03 7.43 -3.65
N LEU A 86 -7.75 7.58 -2.54
CA LEU A 86 -9.10 8.10 -2.59
C LEU A 86 -9.13 9.56 -3.05
N ASP A 87 -8.15 10.35 -2.62
CA ASP A 87 -8.08 11.74 -3.03
C ASP A 87 -7.95 11.87 -4.53
N VAL A 88 -7.09 11.08 -5.13
CA VAL A 88 -6.90 11.12 -6.58
C VAL A 88 -8.12 10.54 -7.29
N ALA A 89 -8.66 9.45 -6.79
CA ALA A 89 -9.81 8.81 -7.43
C ALA A 89 -11.03 9.70 -7.45
N PHE A 90 -11.20 10.54 -6.44
CA PHE A 90 -12.37 11.40 -6.32
C PHE A 90 -12.05 12.87 -6.50
N CYS A 91 -10.98 13.15 -7.23
CA CYS A 91 -10.67 14.52 -7.70
C CYS A 91 -10.54 15.54 -6.58
N GLY A 92 -9.99 15.14 -5.47
CA GLY A 92 -9.74 16.06 -4.37
C GLY A 92 -10.94 16.38 -3.50
N ILE A 93 -12.07 15.67 -3.69
CA ILE A 93 -13.22 15.89 -2.84
C ILE A 93 -12.88 15.35 -1.46
N PRO A 94 -12.98 16.16 -0.40
CA PRO A 94 -12.61 15.69 0.94
C PRO A 94 -13.49 14.54 1.42
N ILE A 95 -12.87 13.55 2.03
CA ILE A 95 -13.59 12.43 2.58
C ILE A 95 -13.38 12.49 4.08
N HIS A 96 -14.46 12.74 4.82
CA HIS A 96 -14.36 12.97 6.26
C HIS A 96 -14.73 11.74 7.10
N GLY A 97 -15.17 10.68 6.47
CA GLY A 97 -15.50 9.47 7.25
C GLY A 97 -15.73 8.30 6.34
N ALA A 98 -15.62 7.11 6.89
CA ALA A 98 -15.83 5.89 6.14
C ALA A 98 -16.07 4.75 7.11
N THR A 99 -16.77 3.72 6.64
CA THR A 99 -16.82 2.47 7.38
C THR A 99 -16.26 1.39 6.47
N LEU A 100 -15.80 0.32 7.05
CA LEU A 100 -15.34 -0.80 6.26
C LEU A 100 -15.44 -2.09 7.06
N ASN A 101 -15.47 -3.21 6.37
CA ASN A 101 -15.39 -4.51 7.00
C ASN A 101 -13.99 -5.05 6.71
N ALA A 102 -13.20 -5.19 7.75
CA ALA A 102 -11.85 -5.69 7.59
C ALA A 102 -11.73 -7.04 8.27
N ASP A 103 -10.99 -7.96 7.65
CA ASP A 103 -10.75 -9.25 8.26
C ASP A 103 -9.70 -9.14 9.35
N SER A 104 -8.78 -8.21 9.20
CA SER A 104 -7.80 -7.95 10.26
C SER A 104 -7.36 -6.51 10.19
N ILE A 105 -6.97 -5.96 11.33
CA ILE A 105 -6.36 -4.63 11.41
C ILE A 105 -5.09 -4.81 12.22
N THR A 106 -3.96 -4.55 11.61
CA THR A 106 -2.66 -4.76 12.22
C THR A 106 -1.91 -3.46 12.37
N ASP A 107 -1.45 -3.16 13.57
CA ASP A 107 -0.59 -2.01 13.79
C ASP A 107 0.82 -2.43 13.39
N ILE A 108 1.39 -1.71 12.45
CA ILE A 108 2.68 -2.04 11.88
C ILE A 108 3.78 -2.16 12.92
N LYS A 109 3.73 -1.38 13.97
CA LYS A 109 4.79 -1.43 14.96
C LYS A 109 4.91 -2.78 15.64
N TYR A 110 3.84 -3.57 15.64
CA TYR A 110 3.93 -4.91 16.22
C TYR A 110 4.30 -5.96 15.18
N LEU A 111 4.31 -5.56 13.91
CA LEU A 111 4.62 -6.51 12.87
C LEU A 111 6.13 -6.57 12.61
N ASN A 112 6.82 -5.45 12.58
CA ASN A 112 8.24 -5.40 12.32
C ASN A 112 8.95 -4.50 13.29
N PRO A 113 8.97 -4.85 14.58
CA PRO A 113 9.50 -3.94 15.58
C PRO A 113 10.92 -3.49 15.33
N GLY A 114 11.76 -4.36 14.86
CA GLY A 114 13.14 -4.01 14.65
C GLY A 114 13.40 -3.13 13.45
N GLU A 115 12.43 -2.96 12.62
CA GLU A 115 12.60 -2.15 11.43
C GLU A 115 12.03 -0.77 11.57
N GLN A 116 11.39 -0.46 12.68
CA GLN A 116 10.76 0.82 12.80
C GLN A 116 11.68 1.85 13.37
N ARG A 117 11.74 2.99 12.73
CA ARG A 117 12.55 4.02 13.17
C ARG A 117 12.00 4.63 14.35
N GLY A 118 10.77 4.71 14.52
CA GLY A 118 10.17 5.34 15.63
C GLY A 118 10.48 4.68 16.90
N ASP A 119 10.95 3.46 16.85
CA ASP A 119 11.26 2.78 18.01
C ASP A 119 12.23 3.52 18.79
N LEU A 120 13.02 4.27 18.16
CA LEU A 120 14.04 4.88 18.82
C LEU A 120 13.61 5.85 19.80
N HIS A 121 12.51 6.44 19.66
CA HIS A 121 12.17 7.42 20.58
C HIS A 121 10.86 7.26 21.11
N GLU A 122 10.22 6.39 20.67
CA GLU A 122 9.02 6.28 21.06
C GLU A 122 8.77 5.88 22.29
N PRO A 123 9.30 5.42 22.74
CA PRO A 123 9.04 4.95 23.90
C PRO A 123 8.43 5.80 24.76
N GLU A 124 8.64 6.74 24.56
CA GLU A 124 8.25 7.50 25.32
C GLU A 124 7.01 7.80 25.37
N GLN A 125 6.44 7.70 24.62
CA GLN A 125 5.26 8.02 24.62
C GLN A 125 4.56 7.18 25.27
N GLU A 126 4.81 6.64 25.66
CA GLU A 126 4.19 5.84 26.26
C GLU A 126 4.19 5.98 27.33
#